data_3658a31e223ebafcf2a2d22c893c4fae
#
_entry.id   3658a31e223ebafcf2a2d22c893c4fae
#
_cell.length_a   1.000
_cell.length_b   1.000
_cell.length_c   1.000
_cell.angle_alpha   90.00
_cell.angle_beta   90.00
_cell.angle_gamma   90.00
#
_symmetry.space_group_name_H-M   'P 1'
#
loop_
_entity.id
_entity.type
_entity.pdbx_description
1 polymer ?
#
loop_
_entity_poly.entity_id
_entity_poly.type
_entity_poly.pdbx_seq_one_letter_code
_entity_poly.pdbx_strand_id
1 'polypeptide(L)'
;MIPQIKQTRRWLFWGAYLIGLMGKVACSSDDEAFAPVEPLAPVEVRLQVVAESPGAAMAVGKSDVKPNAAETGTEHEYIHSLCVCVVNDKGQLEAKILPTNLPVEANKGNLKTYVSEPLKLNPGQKTLLAFANWETVENTTWNSLIGLGLYETVALDTYDSLMIEDPASRVNFTENRFIPMSGKETVTVTKNTRSLRVGLERLVAKMRVSVSPEYSNDNETITLTSFSISGFADKVPLFSTNTQPTEFKGEYTHSFGEQGLTLTKPQQVAEFYVNATQRCTQGGFQVKVQTRQFSGMTYEAVTSRTEVPRNSIYPLNVVLNNYKLDITAEAWRAPIGAEPRPYQVTADGSYLIKMMDVTSKFRITPKGINLGQSFMQDVKWQWKYEKCTVEGDASGIDKTETYPIEWNEKSGSVEGRFGANETKRNYHFLLNAQWQYEDRGFNRTYKVIIQVVQDYMPFLPQPTTAKQSLCLPEVLTMFAQ
;
A
#
# COMPACT_ATOMS: atom_id res chain seq x y z
N MET A 1 49.69 14.63 -9.97
CA MET A 1 50.38 13.80 -10.97
C MET A 1 49.32 13.05 -11.74
N ILE A 2 49.14 13.47 -12.98
CA ILE A 2 48.27 12.89 -14.02
C ILE A 2 49.08 11.81 -14.72
N PRO A 3 48.51 10.77 -15.32
CA PRO A 3 48.33 10.96 -16.77
C PRO A 3 46.97 10.53 -17.36
N GLN A 4 46.58 11.34 -18.33
CA GLN A 4 45.64 11.04 -19.38
C GLN A 4 46.10 9.89 -20.28
N ILE A 5 45.18 9.11 -20.78
CA ILE A 5 45.38 8.34 -22.04
C ILE A 5 44.27 8.69 -23.01
N LYS A 6 44.70 9.36 -24.07
CA LYS A 6 44.02 9.52 -25.37
C LYS A 6 44.14 8.23 -26.16
N GLN A 7 43.12 7.85 -26.88
CA GLN A 7 43.22 7.13 -28.18
C GLN A 7 41.91 7.38 -28.94
N THR A 8 41.91 8.28 -29.90
CA THR A 8 42.20 8.22 -31.35
C THR A 8 41.41 7.18 -32.16
N ARG A 9 40.49 7.77 -32.89
CA ARG A 9 40.04 7.55 -34.29
C ARG A 9 40.55 6.29 -34.99
N ARG A 10 39.62 5.59 -35.67
CA ARG A 10 39.86 5.08 -37.00
C ARG A 10 38.59 5.07 -37.86
N TRP A 11 38.68 5.82 -38.93
CA TRP A 11 37.89 5.83 -40.14
C TRP A 11 38.15 4.54 -40.92
N LEU A 12 37.16 4.05 -41.66
CA LEU A 12 37.40 3.40 -42.95
C LEU A 12 36.14 3.48 -43.81
N PHE A 13 36.31 4.21 -44.88
CA PHE A 13 35.56 4.28 -46.13
C PHE A 13 35.49 2.93 -46.84
N TRP A 14 34.38 2.66 -47.48
CA TRP A 14 34.20 1.96 -48.75
C TRP A 14 32.91 2.50 -49.32
N GLY A 15 32.79 3.28 -50.39
CA GLY A 15 33.48 3.15 -51.69
C GLY A 15 32.48 2.53 -52.69
N ALA A 16 31.77 3.40 -53.30
CA ALA A 16 31.08 3.48 -54.60
C ALA A 16 31.38 2.30 -55.59
N TYR A 17 30.37 1.88 -56.30
CA TYR A 17 30.23 1.79 -57.77
C TYR A 17 29.04 0.87 -58.12
N LEU A 18 28.04 1.38 -58.78
CA LEU A 18 27.50 0.74 -59.99
C LEU A 18 26.57 1.68 -60.71
N ILE A 19 27.09 2.15 -61.80
CA ILE A 19 26.41 2.93 -62.82
C ILE A 19 25.66 1.98 -63.78
N GLY A 20 24.43 2.39 -64.09
CA GLY A 20 23.91 2.22 -65.45
C GLY A 20 23.05 1.00 -65.74
N LEU A 21 21.76 1.27 -65.88
CA LEU A 21 20.97 0.69 -66.98
C LEU A 21 19.76 1.62 -67.18
N MET A 22 19.84 2.43 -68.25
CA MET A 22 18.71 3.18 -68.78
C MET A 22 17.66 2.21 -69.33
N GLY A 23 16.55 2.04 -68.63
CA GLY A 23 15.33 1.48 -69.19
C GLY A 23 14.33 2.61 -69.30
N LYS A 24 14.07 3.10 -70.52
CA LYS A 24 12.93 3.99 -70.81
C LYS A 24 11.67 3.20 -70.50
N VAL A 25 11.04 3.51 -69.40
CA VAL A 25 9.64 3.17 -69.16
C VAL A 25 8.85 4.44 -69.43
N ALA A 26 7.95 4.36 -70.36
CA ALA A 26 7.03 5.42 -70.73
C ALA A 26 6.22 5.81 -69.47
N CYS A 27 6.27 7.08 -69.12
CA CYS A 27 5.32 7.68 -68.21
C CYS A 27 3.94 7.66 -68.86
N SER A 28 3.10 6.72 -68.46
CA SER A 28 1.68 7.00 -68.48
C SER A 28 1.40 7.88 -67.26
N SER A 29 1.17 9.13 -67.48
CA SER A 29 0.62 10.08 -66.49
C SER A 29 -0.83 9.72 -66.25
N ASP A 30 -1.07 8.71 -65.45
CA ASP A 30 -2.30 8.66 -64.66
C ASP A 30 -2.05 9.54 -63.43
N ASP A 31 -2.28 10.84 -63.63
CA ASP A 31 -2.63 11.74 -62.55
C ASP A 31 -3.97 11.26 -61.97
N GLU A 32 -3.92 10.18 -61.14
CA GLU A 32 -4.93 10.03 -60.14
C GLU A 32 -4.76 11.21 -59.21
N ALA A 33 -5.45 12.28 -59.54
CA ALA A 33 -5.71 13.39 -58.65
C ALA A 33 -6.23 12.73 -57.36
N PHE A 34 -5.39 12.70 -56.32
CA PHE A 34 -5.85 12.39 -54.98
C PHE A 34 -7.04 13.31 -54.72
N ALA A 35 -8.24 12.75 -54.82
CA ALA A 35 -9.43 13.48 -54.43
C ALA A 35 -9.17 14.04 -53.02
N PRO A 36 -9.32 15.35 -52.83
CA PRO A 36 -9.12 15.92 -51.51
C PRO A 36 -9.98 15.13 -50.55
N VAL A 37 -9.33 14.47 -49.57
CA VAL A 37 -10.03 13.71 -48.52
C VAL A 37 -10.96 14.73 -47.86
N GLU A 38 -12.25 14.65 -48.17
CA GLU A 38 -13.24 15.56 -47.57
C GLU A 38 -13.06 15.46 -46.03
N PRO A 39 -12.89 16.58 -45.35
CA PRO A 39 -12.77 16.57 -43.90
C PRO A 39 -14.04 15.91 -43.36
N LEU A 40 -13.85 14.81 -42.63
CA LEU A 40 -14.95 14.08 -42.03
C LEU A 40 -15.80 15.04 -41.17
N ALA A 41 -17.11 15.05 -41.39
CA ALA A 41 -18.01 15.94 -40.64
C ALA A 41 -17.92 15.68 -39.12
N PRO A 42 -18.01 16.71 -38.30
CA PRO A 42 -18.05 16.59 -36.84
C PRO A 42 -19.19 15.66 -36.40
N VAL A 43 -18.93 14.86 -35.35
CA VAL A 43 -19.86 13.89 -34.79
C VAL A 43 -20.39 14.40 -33.45
N GLU A 44 -21.69 14.28 -33.23
CA GLU A 44 -22.30 14.59 -31.96
C GLU A 44 -22.05 13.45 -30.96
N VAL A 45 -21.37 13.76 -29.84
CA VAL A 45 -20.95 12.78 -28.83
C VAL A 45 -21.32 13.30 -27.43
N ARG A 46 -21.84 12.43 -26.56
CA ARG A 46 -22.01 12.74 -25.15
C ARG A 46 -20.84 12.20 -24.36
N LEU A 47 -20.34 12.98 -23.41
CA LEU A 47 -19.26 12.57 -22.52
C LEU A 47 -19.84 12.15 -21.16
N GLN A 48 -19.49 10.95 -20.72
CA GLN A 48 -19.79 10.43 -19.40
C GLN A 48 -18.54 10.47 -18.52
N VAL A 49 -18.61 11.20 -17.43
CA VAL A 49 -17.56 11.28 -16.41
C VAL A 49 -18.03 10.50 -15.20
N VAL A 50 -17.20 9.57 -14.70
CA VAL A 50 -17.57 8.68 -13.60
C VAL A 50 -16.51 8.75 -12.52
N ALA A 51 -16.89 9.09 -11.28
CA ALA A 51 -16.02 8.91 -10.12
C ALA A 51 -15.90 7.41 -9.83
N GLU A 52 -14.70 6.87 -10.02
CA GLU A 52 -14.42 5.45 -9.82
C GLU A 52 -14.60 5.07 -8.33
N SER A 53 -15.18 3.89 -8.09
CA SER A 53 -15.32 3.38 -6.73
C SER A 53 -13.95 3.03 -6.15
N PRO A 54 -13.71 3.24 -4.84
CA PRO A 54 -12.47 2.83 -4.20
C PRO A 54 -12.20 1.33 -4.42
N GLY A 55 -10.99 1.00 -4.81
CA GLY A 55 -10.59 -0.39 -5.06
C GLY A 55 -10.95 -0.94 -6.45
N ALA A 56 -11.66 -0.22 -7.32
CA ALA A 56 -11.95 -0.64 -8.69
C ALA A 56 -10.68 -0.74 -9.56
N ALA A 57 -9.67 0.08 -9.31
CA ALA A 57 -8.39 0.07 -10.02
C ALA A 57 -7.54 -1.18 -9.78
N MET A 58 -7.88 -2.04 -8.80
CA MET A 58 -7.17 -3.28 -8.49
C MET A 58 -7.72 -4.52 -9.20
N ALA A 59 -8.71 -4.38 -10.08
CA ALA A 59 -9.37 -5.48 -10.76
C ALA A 59 -8.69 -5.94 -12.07
N VAL A 60 -7.42 -5.65 -12.29
CA VAL A 60 -6.63 -6.20 -13.41
C VAL A 60 -5.98 -7.54 -13.02
N GLY A 61 -6.74 -8.38 -12.36
CA GLY A 61 -6.39 -9.78 -12.07
C GLY A 61 -7.60 -10.48 -11.51
N LYS A 62 -8.11 -11.47 -12.27
CA LYS A 62 -9.24 -12.27 -11.87
C LYS A 62 -9.15 -12.76 -10.42
N SER A 63 -9.86 -12.12 -9.51
CA SER A 63 -10.34 -12.76 -8.29
C SER A 63 -11.73 -12.24 -8.00
N ASP A 64 -12.67 -13.17 -7.81
CA ASP A 64 -14.10 -12.94 -7.50
C ASP A 64 -14.30 -12.33 -6.10
N VAL A 65 -13.63 -11.22 -5.79
CA VAL A 65 -13.97 -10.42 -4.63
C VAL A 65 -15.03 -9.42 -5.06
N LYS A 66 -16.29 -9.74 -4.79
CA LYS A 66 -17.38 -8.78 -4.90
C LYS A 66 -16.98 -7.52 -4.15
N PRO A 67 -17.01 -6.32 -4.79
CA PRO A 67 -16.85 -5.07 -4.04
C PRO A 67 -17.91 -5.08 -2.94
N ASN A 68 -17.47 -4.84 -1.71
CA ASN A 68 -18.38 -4.69 -0.57
C ASN A 68 -19.46 -3.69 -0.97
N ALA A 69 -20.71 -4.03 -0.62
CA ALA A 69 -21.90 -3.26 -0.91
C ALA A 69 -21.64 -1.76 -0.69
N ALA A 70 -22.05 -0.97 -1.69
CA ALA A 70 -21.92 0.48 -1.79
C ALA A 70 -21.77 1.17 -0.41
N GLU A 71 -20.53 1.41 0.03
CA GLU A 71 -20.31 2.34 1.11
C GLU A 71 -20.83 3.69 0.64
N THR A 72 -21.77 4.25 1.38
CA THR A 72 -22.19 5.64 1.20
C THR A 72 -20.96 6.49 1.52
N GLY A 73 -20.31 7.01 0.46
CA GLY A 73 -19.18 7.92 0.61
C GLY A 73 -19.57 9.12 1.45
N THR A 74 -18.59 9.75 2.08
CA THR A 74 -18.80 11.04 2.76
C THR A 74 -18.99 12.13 1.71
N GLU A 75 -19.56 13.26 2.09
CA GLU A 75 -19.78 14.40 1.19
C GLU A 75 -18.51 14.84 0.46
N HIS A 76 -17.35 14.72 1.11
CA HIS A 76 -16.02 15.04 0.51
C HIS A 76 -15.63 14.18 -0.70
N GLU A 77 -16.29 13.04 -0.90
CA GLU A 77 -15.92 12.04 -1.92
C GLU A 77 -16.67 12.21 -3.24
N TYR A 78 -17.54 13.21 -3.35
CA TYR A 78 -18.37 13.45 -4.52
C TYR A 78 -17.79 14.52 -5.44
N ILE A 79 -18.35 14.61 -6.65
CA ILE A 79 -17.98 15.63 -7.63
C ILE A 79 -18.76 16.90 -7.29
N HIS A 80 -18.05 17.95 -6.85
CA HIS A 80 -18.59 19.27 -6.55
C HIS A 80 -18.25 20.31 -7.62
N SER A 81 -17.14 20.09 -8.32
CA SER A 81 -16.76 20.86 -9.49
C SER A 81 -16.16 19.93 -10.54
N LEU A 82 -16.30 20.26 -11.79
CA LEU A 82 -15.86 19.44 -12.90
C LEU A 82 -15.32 20.30 -14.04
N CYS A 83 -14.14 19.93 -14.53
CA CYS A 83 -13.61 20.42 -15.80
C CYS A 83 -13.19 19.22 -16.66
N VAL A 84 -13.62 19.21 -17.93
CA VAL A 84 -13.13 18.22 -18.88
C VAL A 84 -12.64 18.92 -20.13
N CYS A 85 -11.42 18.58 -20.53
CA CYS A 85 -10.79 19.06 -21.75
C CYS A 85 -10.67 17.90 -22.74
N VAL A 86 -11.10 18.14 -23.98
CA VAL A 86 -10.94 17.21 -25.10
C VAL A 86 -9.84 17.79 -26.01
N VAL A 87 -8.72 17.08 -26.06
CA VAL A 87 -7.54 17.48 -26.85
C VAL A 87 -7.46 16.62 -28.10
N ASN A 88 -7.31 17.23 -29.26
CA ASN A 88 -7.21 16.53 -30.54
C ASN A 88 -5.81 15.94 -30.76
N ASP A 89 -5.62 15.21 -31.86
CA ASP A 89 -4.36 14.58 -32.26
C ASP A 89 -3.22 15.57 -32.56
N LYS A 90 -3.56 16.87 -32.75
CA LYS A 90 -2.58 17.96 -32.92
C LYS A 90 -2.20 18.61 -31.59
N GLY A 91 -2.68 18.09 -30.46
CA GLY A 91 -2.45 18.67 -29.14
C GLY A 91 -3.26 19.95 -28.87
N GLN A 92 -4.34 20.23 -29.61
CA GLN A 92 -5.15 21.42 -29.42
C GLN A 92 -6.44 21.12 -28.66
N LEU A 93 -6.88 22.05 -27.84
CA LEU A 93 -8.15 21.99 -27.11
C LEU A 93 -9.34 22.08 -28.08
N GLU A 94 -10.01 20.98 -28.33
CA GLU A 94 -11.15 20.91 -29.25
C GLU A 94 -12.49 21.19 -28.56
N ALA A 95 -12.65 20.75 -27.32
CA ALA A 95 -13.82 21.03 -26.51
C ALA A 95 -13.45 21.16 -25.04
N LYS A 96 -14.21 21.99 -24.32
CA LYS A 96 -14.08 22.15 -22.87
C LYS A 96 -15.46 22.12 -22.22
N ILE A 97 -15.63 21.33 -21.19
CA ILE A 97 -16.82 21.23 -20.37
C ILE A 97 -16.47 21.79 -19.01
N LEU A 98 -17.13 22.87 -18.62
CA LEU A 98 -16.98 23.51 -17.31
C LEU A 98 -18.39 23.86 -16.81
N PRO A 99 -19.13 22.91 -16.21
CA PRO A 99 -20.48 23.16 -15.76
C PRO A 99 -20.49 24.18 -14.63
N THR A 100 -21.28 25.23 -14.77
CA THR A 100 -21.51 26.24 -13.70
C THR A 100 -22.39 25.70 -12.58
N ASN A 101 -23.30 24.78 -12.92
CA ASN A 101 -24.16 24.08 -11.95
C ASN A 101 -24.12 22.61 -12.29
N LEU A 102 -23.50 21.81 -11.42
CA LEU A 102 -23.62 20.36 -11.53
C LEU A 102 -25.03 19.95 -11.11
N PRO A 103 -25.68 19.02 -11.85
CA PRO A 103 -26.97 18.51 -11.44
C PRO A 103 -26.79 17.80 -10.11
N VAL A 104 -27.28 18.43 -9.04
CA VAL A 104 -27.44 17.75 -7.76
C VAL A 104 -28.58 16.77 -8.01
N GLU A 105 -28.31 15.48 -8.02
CA GLU A 105 -29.40 14.50 -7.92
C GLU A 105 -30.21 14.87 -6.68
N ALA A 106 -31.40 15.33 -6.90
CA ALA A 106 -32.19 16.19 -6.00
C ALA A 106 -32.47 15.61 -4.61
N ASN A 107 -31.97 14.43 -4.27
CA ASN A 107 -32.26 13.76 -2.99
C ASN A 107 -31.05 13.16 -2.26
N LYS A 108 -29.83 13.24 -2.75
CA LYS A 108 -28.69 12.55 -2.08
C LYS A 108 -27.37 13.30 -2.02
N GLY A 109 -27.21 14.46 -2.65
CA GLY A 109 -25.96 15.23 -2.57
C GLY A 109 -24.74 14.55 -3.21
N ASN A 110 -24.91 13.51 -4.01
CA ASN A 110 -23.89 12.50 -4.28
C ASN A 110 -23.65 12.32 -5.79
N LEU A 111 -23.14 13.35 -6.47
CA LEU A 111 -22.82 13.21 -7.90
C LEU A 111 -21.61 12.28 -8.08
N LYS A 112 -21.87 11.05 -8.52
CA LYS A 112 -20.84 10.09 -8.93
C LYS A 112 -20.65 10.02 -10.44
N THR A 113 -21.65 10.46 -11.19
CA THR A 113 -21.63 10.42 -12.67
C THR A 113 -22.20 11.70 -13.22
N TYR A 114 -21.48 12.28 -14.15
CA TYR A 114 -21.92 13.45 -14.93
C TYR A 114 -22.02 13.06 -16.40
N VAL A 115 -23.09 13.47 -17.07
CA VAL A 115 -23.27 13.29 -18.52
C VAL A 115 -23.39 14.68 -19.16
N SER A 116 -22.53 14.97 -20.13
CA SER A 116 -22.51 16.26 -20.80
C SER A 116 -23.71 16.45 -21.76
N GLU A 117 -24.01 17.67 -22.10
CA GLU A 117 -24.72 18.01 -23.33
C GLU A 117 -23.92 17.45 -24.53
N PRO A 118 -24.60 17.26 -25.69
CA PRO A 118 -23.93 16.82 -26.90
C PRO A 118 -22.79 17.77 -27.33
N LEU A 119 -21.62 17.22 -27.60
CA LEU A 119 -20.44 17.90 -28.09
C LEU A 119 -20.24 17.55 -29.56
N LYS A 120 -19.83 18.52 -30.35
CA LYS A 120 -19.40 18.32 -31.75
C LYS A 120 -17.89 18.10 -31.78
N LEU A 121 -17.45 16.85 -32.05
CA LEU A 121 -16.06 16.50 -32.17
C LEU A 121 -15.71 16.00 -33.55
N ASN A 122 -14.54 16.37 -34.04
CA ASN A 122 -14.03 15.84 -35.31
C ASN A 122 -13.61 14.37 -35.09
N PRO A 123 -13.81 13.49 -36.09
CA PRO A 123 -13.24 12.14 -36.04
C PRO A 123 -11.73 12.17 -35.87
N GLY A 124 -11.18 11.13 -35.22
CA GLY A 124 -9.75 10.98 -34.93
C GLY A 124 -9.47 10.69 -33.48
N GLN A 125 -8.18 10.55 -33.15
CA GLN A 125 -7.72 10.32 -31.78
C GLN A 125 -7.94 11.56 -30.91
N LYS A 126 -8.38 11.33 -29.67
CA LYS A 126 -8.61 12.38 -28.67
C LYS A 126 -8.01 11.96 -27.35
N THR A 127 -7.43 12.92 -26.63
CA THR A 127 -7.05 12.77 -25.23
C THR A 127 -8.06 13.52 -24.38
N LEU A 128 -8.72 12.80 -23.49
CA LEU A 128 -9.66 13.34 -22.51
C LEU A 128 -8.91 13.60 -21.22
N LEU A 129 -8.92 14.83 -20.74
CA LEU A 129 -8.38 15.22 -19.43
C LEU A 129 -9.56 15.65 -18.56
N ALA A 130 -9.82 14.93 -17.49
CA ALA A 130 -10.93 15.21 -16.59
C ALA A 130 -10.44 15.51 -15.18
N PHE A 131 -11.04 16.49 -14.54
CA PHE A 131 -10.68 16.98 -13.23
C PHE A 131 -11.92 17.32 -12.42
N ALA A 132 -11.93 16.94 -11.15
CA ALA A 132 -12.99 17.31 -10.23
C ALA A 132 -12.40 17.85 -8.93
N ASN A 133 -13.14 18.77 -8.30
CA ASN A 133 -12.80 19.35 -7.01
C ASN A 133 -11.44 20.07 -7.00
N TRP A 134 -11.11 20.74 -8.11
CA TRP A 134 -9.79 21.38 -8.30
C TRP A 134 -9.58 22.58 -7.38
N GLU A 135 -10.62 23.17 -6.84
CA GLU A 135 -10.55 24.30 -5.90
C GLU A 135 -9.84 23.94 -4.59
N THR A 136 -9.82 22.66 -4.26
CA THR A 136 -9.06 22.16 -3.12
C THR A 136 -7.56 22.27 -3.34
N VAL A 137 -7.13 22.30 -4.62
CA VAL A 137 -5.73 22.30 -5.02
C VAL A 137 -5.36 23.65 -5.60
N GLU A 138 -4.75 24.51 -4.84
CA GLU A 138 -4.26 25.81 -5.31
C GLU A 138 -3.03 25.63 -6.21
N ASN A 139 -3.23 25.35 -7.49
CA ASN A 139 -2.15 25.15 -8.44
C ASN A 139 -2.32 26.02 -9.68
N THR A 140 -1.33 26.88 -9.96
CA THR A 140 -1.35 27.83 -11.07
C THR A 140 -1.32 27.14 -12.44
N THR A 141 -0.62 26.02 -12.57
CA THR A 141 -0.56 25.24 -13.83
C THR A 141 -1.92 24.65 -14.18
N TRP A 142 -2.64 24.19 -13.19
CA TRP A 142 -3.99 23.70 -13.32
C TRP A 142 -4.96 24.81 -13.73
N ASN A 143 -4.89 25.96 -13.06
CA ASN A 143 -5.70 27.12 -13.41
C ASN A 143 -5.44 27.59 -14.85
N SER A 144 -4.20 27.45 -15.35
CA SER A 144 -3.87 27.74 -16.75
C SER A 144 -4.63 26.85 -17.71
N LEU A 145 -4.76 25.54 -17.44
CA LEU A 145 -5.53 24.62 -18.30
C LEU A 145 -7.02 25.02 -18.35
N ILE A 146 -7.59 25.36 -17.20
CA ILE A 146 -8.98 25.82 -17.12
C ILE A 146 -9.17 27.13 -17.94
N GLY A 147 -8.17 27.98 -17.95
CA GLY A 147 -8.18 29.27 -18.69
C GLY A 147 -8.01 29.15 -20.20
N LEU A 148 -7.49 28.02 -20.73
CA LEU A 148 -7.23 27.88 -22.19
C LEU A 148 -8.48 28.05 -23.02
N GLY A 149 -8.33 28.73 -24.15
CA GLY A 149 -9.34 28.87 -25.20
C GLY A 149 -9.39 27.68 -26.14
N LEU A 150 -10.51 27.53 -26.87
CA LEU A 150 -10.62 26.51 -27.91
C LEU A 150 -9.53 26.69 -28.98
N TYR A 151 -9.00 25.58 -29.46
CA TYR A 151 -7.92 25.49 -30.45
C TYR A 151 -6.55 25.96 -29.97
N GLU A 152 -6.41 26.37 -28.71
CA GLU A 152 -5.09 26.59 -28.11
C GLU A 152 -4.37 25.26 -27.84
N THR A 153 -3.03 25.31 -27.89
CA THR A 153 -2.19 24.13 -27.67
C THR A 153 -2.16 23.78 -26.19
N VAL A 154 -2.42 22.50 -25.87
CA VAL A 154 -2.32 21.93 -24.54
C VAL A 154 -0.98 21.24 -24.39
N ALA A 155 -0.15 21.69 -23.47
CA ALA A 155 1.15 21.08 -23.18
C ALA A 155 0.96 19.78 -22.36
N LEU A 156 0.55 18.68 -22.99
CA LEU A 156 0.21 17.42 -22.34
C LEU A 156 1.32 16.91 -21.41
N ASP A 157 2.59 17.01 -21.83
CA ASP A 157 3.75 16.58 -21.03
C ASP A 157 3.86 17.35 -19.70
N THR A 158 3.47 18.62 -19.70
CA THR A 158 3.45 19.44 -18.48
C THR A 158 2.44 18.89 -17.47
N TYR A 159 1.26 18.48 -17.94
CA TYR A 159 0.22 17.91 -17.07
C TYR A 159 0.53 16.48 -16.66
N ASP A 160 1.22 15.70 -17.50
CA ASP A 160 1.67 14.36 -17.18
C ASP A 160 2.75 14.34 -16.09
N SER A 161 3.58 15.38 -16.03
CA SER A 161 4.61 15.55 -15.01
C SER A 161 4.16 16.35 -13.80
N LEU A 162 2.93 16.88 -13.79
CA LEU A 162 2.45 17.75 -12.73
C LEU A 162 2.25 16.97 -11.41
N MET A 163 2.88 17.47 -10.37
CA MET A 163 2.74 16.99 -9.00
C MET A 163 1.88 17.93 -8.17
N ILE A 164 0.93 17.38 -7.45
CA ILE A 164 0.02 18.11 -6.54
C ILE A 164 0.54 18.00 -5.13
N GLU A 165 0.74 19.14 -4.47
CA GLU A 165 1.26 19.22 -3.10
C GLU A 165 0.18 18.92 -2.08
N ASP A 166 0.44 17.93 -1.26
CA ASP A 166 -0.30 17.50 -0.07
C ASP A 166 -1.83 17.63 -0.14
N PRO A 167 -2.48 16.94 -1.11
CA PRO A 167 -3.92 17.01 -1.23
C PRO A 167 -4.65 16.42 -0.02
N ALA A 168 -4.06 15.46 0.70
CA ALA A 168 -4.67 14.81 1.85
C ALA A 168 -4.80 15.76 3.05
N SER A 169 -3.77 16.53 3.35
CA SER A 169 -3.80 17.51 4.44
C SER A 169 -4.90 18.53 4.24
N ARG A 170 -5.05 19.01 3.00
CA ARG A 170 -6.11 19.97 2.66
C ARG A 170 -7.52 19.43 2.89
N VAL A 171 -7.75 18.16 2.62
CA VAL A 171 -9.04 17.50 2.87
C VAL A 171 -9.28 17.25 4.35
N ASN A 172 -8.26 16.78 5.09
CA ASN A 172 -8.40 16.43 6.51
C ASN A 172 -8.59 17.63 7.44
N PHE A 173 -7.93 18.76 7.14
CA PHE A 173 -7.79 19.87 8.08
C PHE A 173 -8.51 21.17 7.66
N THR A 174 -9.15 21.17 6.49
CA THR A 174 -9.88 22.34 6.01
C THR A 174 -11.34 22.01 5.81
N GLU A 175 -12.23 22.70 6.52
CA GLU A 175 -13.68 22.55 6.35
C GLU A 175 -14.10 22.87 4.91
N ASN A 176 -15.10 22.15 4.41
CA ASN A 176 -15.68 22.32 3.07
C ASN A 176 -14.70 22.11 1.90
N ARG A 177 -13.66 21.30 2.09
CA ARG A 177 -12.77 20.87 1.00
C ARG A 177 -13.15 19.47 0.53
N PHE A 178 -13.20 19.32 -0.78
CA PHE A 178 -13.57 18.07 -1.45
C PHE A 178 -12.34 17.37 -2.00
N ILE A 179 -12.40 16.05 -2.11
CA ILE A 179 -11.27 15.26 -2.57
C ILE A 179 -10.98 15.57 -4.05
N PRO A 180 -9.79 16.05 -4.40
CA PRO A 180 -9.40 16.26 -5.78
C PRO A 180 -9.31 14.93 -6.53
N MET A 181 -9.86 14.90 -7.75
CA MET A 181 -9.88 13.72 -8.61
C MET A 181 -9.39 14.08 -10.00
N SER A 182 -8.77 13.14 -10.68
CA SER A 182 -8.34 13.31 -12.05
C SER A 182 -8.50 12.03 -12.87
N GLY A 183 -8.62 12.19 -14.17
CA GLY A 183 -8.66 11.11 -15.12
C GLY A 183 -8.10 11.52 -16.47
N LYS A 184 -7.40 10.60 -17.13
CA LYS A 184 -6.85 10.77 -18.46
C LYS A 184 -7.15 9.53 -19.29
N GLU A 185 -7.79 9.72 -20.43
CA GLU A 185 -8.14 8.63 -21.34
C GLU A 185 -7.79 9.02 -22.78
N THR A 186 -7.29 8.07 -23.54
CA THR A 186 -7.09 8.24 -24.99
C THR A 186 -8.13 7.42 -25.74
N VAL A 187 -8.93 8.09 -26.56
CA VAL A 187 -10.06 7.48 -27.26
C VAL A 187 -10.02 7.82 -28.75
N THR A 188 -10.67 7.01 -29.56
CA THR A 188 -10.84 7.31 -30.99
C THR A 188 -12.30 7.63 -31.30
N VAL A 189 -12.54 8.82 -31.81
CA VAL A 189 -13.86 9.26 -32.29
C VAL A 189 -14.01 8.85 -33.75
N THR A 190 -15.07 8.11 -34.03
CA THR A 190 -15.46 7.68 -35.38
C THR A 190 -16.85 8.25 -35.71
N LYS A 191 -17.28 8.18 -36.97
CA LYS A 191 -18.64 8.59 -37.39
C LYS A 191 -19.78 7.87 -36.63
N ASN A 192 -19.48 6.72 -36.02
CA ASN A 192 -20.43 5.92 -35.26
C ASN A 192 -20.37 6.15 -33.75
N THR A 193 -19.40 6.94 -33.26
CA THR A 193 -19.26 7.22 -31.83
C THR A 193 -20.43 8.08 -31.36
N ARG A 194 -21.10 7.68 -30.28
CA ARG A 194 -22.23 8.40 -29.67
C ARG A 194 -21.95 8.83 -28.25
N SER A 195 -21.05 8.13 -27.57
CA SER A 195 -20.66 8.43 -26.20
C SER A 195 -19.19 8.13 -25.98
N LEU A 196 -18.55 8.91 -25.11
CA LEU A 196 -17.22 8.69 -24.59
C LEU A 196 -17.30 8.60 -23.07
N ARG A 197 -16.36 7.90 -22.47
CA ARG A 197 -16.28 7.78 -21.00
C ARG A 197 -14.90 8.16 -20.52
N VAL A 198 -14.83 8.84 -19.37
CA VAL A 198 -13.59 9.06 -18.63
C VAL A 198 -13.84 8.76 -17.15
N GLY A 199 -12.96 7.96 -16.56
CA GLY A 199 -12.95 7.66 -15.13
C GLY A 199 -12.20 8.74 -14.35
N LEU A 200 -12.70 9.11 -13.19
CA LEU A 200 -12.02 9.97 -12.22
C LEU A 200 -11.54 9.14 -11.04
N GLU A 201 -10.27 9.18 -10.75
CA GLU A 201 -9.65 8.58 -9.58
C GLU A 201 -9.30 9.66 -8.55
N ARG A 202 -9.58 9.41 -7.29
CA ARG A 202 -9.16 10.30 -6.18
C ARG A 202 -7.64 10.35 -6.10
N LEU A 203 -7.07 11.52 -5.84
CA LEU A 203 -5.62 11.67 -5.66
C LEU A 203 -5.12 11.11 -4.33
N VAL A 204 -6.02 10.83 -3.41
CA VAL A 204 -5.74 10.34 -2.06
C VAL A 204 -6.29 8.93 -1.86
N ALA A 205 -5.84 8.28 -0.79
CA ALA A 205 -6.43 7.07 -0.25
C ALA A 205 -7.10 7.35 1.09
N LYS A 206 -8.11 6.56 1.44
CA LYS A 206 -8.77 6.60 2.74
C LYS A 206 -8.13 5.57 3.66
N MET A 207 -7.67 5.98 4.82
CA MET A 207 -7.15 5.10 5.85
C MET A 207 -8.17 4.89 6.95
N ARG A 208 -8.38 3.64 7.35
CA ARG A 208 -9.22 3.25 8.49
C ARG A 208 -8.36 2.58 9.54
N VAL A 209 -8.24 3.20 10.69
CA VAL A 209 -7.42 2.69 11.78
C VAL A 209 -8.30 2.08 12.85
N SER A 210 -8.07 0.80 13.11
CA SER A 210 -8.65 0.08 14.25
C SER A 210 -7.55 -0.26 15.23
N VAL A 211 -7.79 0.01 16.51
CA VAL A 211 -6.86 -0.33 17.58
C VAL A 211 -7.52 -1.32 18.51
N SER A 212 -6.76 -2.32 18.94
CA SER A 212 -7.20 -3.31 19.92
C SER A 212 -6.15 -3.53 20.98
N PRO A 213 -6.54 -3.75 22.25
CA PRO A 213 -5.65 -4.39 23.20
C PRO A 213 -5.43 -5.86 22.77
N GLU A 214 -4.25 -6.39 22.96
CA GLU A 214 -3.93 -7.79 22.60
C GLU A 214 -4.80 -8.79 23.38
N TYR A 215 -5.15 -8.44 24.61
CA TYR A 215 -5.92 -9.29 25.51
C TYR A 215 -7.20 -8.59 25.96
N SER A 216 -8.30 -9.00 25.36
CA SER A 216 -9.64 -8.47 25.72
C SER A 216 -10.21 -9.07 27.01
N ASN A 217 -9.56 -10.09 27.59
CA ASN A 217 -10.06 -10.82 28.75
C ASN A 217 -9.50 -10.32 30.07
N ASP A 218 -8.46 -9.50 30.05
CA ASP A 218 -7.98 -8.83 31.24
C ASP A 218 -8.84 -7.59 31.47
N ASN A 219 -9.19 -7.31 32.72
CA ASN A 219 -9.92 -6.09 33.10
C ASN A 219 -9.11 -4.80 32.85
N GLU A 220 -8.03 -4.90 32.11
CA GLU A 220 -7.18 -3.79 31.74
C GLU A 220 -7.81 -2.99 30.59
N THR A 221 -8.01 -1.73 30.83
CA THR A 221 -8.40 -0.77 29.80
C THR A 221 -7.17 -0.03 29.31
N ILE A 222 -7.09 0.20 28.01
CA ILE A 222 -6.04 1.05 27.43
C ILE A 222 -6.67 2.38 27.03
N THR A 223 -6.12 3.49 27.51
CA THR A 223 -6.56 4.84 27.12
C THR A 223 -5.56 5.45 26.15
N LEU A 224 -5.98 5.57 24.89
CA LEU A 224 -5.21 6.24 23.84
C LEU A 224 -5.22 7.76 24.07
N THR A 225 -4.07 8.41 23.94
CA THR A 225 -3.96 9.87 23.97
C THR A 225 -3.70 10.45 22.60
N SER A 226 -2.92 9.76 21.76
CA SER A 226 -2.71 10.13 20.38
C SER A 226 -2.36 8.93 19.50
N PHE A 227 -2.58 9.12 18.22
CA PHE A 227 -2.16 8.22 17.14
C PHE A 227 -1.49 9.06 16.06
N SER A 228 -0.34 8.62 15.55
CA SER A 228 0.24 9.20 14.34
C SER A 228 0.74 8.13 13.40
N ILE A 229 0.77 8.48 12.11
CA ILE A 229 1.34 7.66 11.07
C ILE A 229 2.04 8.56 10.06
N SER A 230 3.26 8.18 9.66
CA SER A 230 4.10 8.98 8.78
C SER A 230 4.79 8.13 7.71
N GLY A 231 5.39 8.79 6.72
CA GLY A 231 6.07 8.16 5.59
C GLY A 231 5.27 8.20 4.30
N PHE A 232 4.19 8.99 4.23
CA PHE A 232 3.45 9.22 3.00
C PHE A 232 4.19 10.19 2.09
N ALA A 233 3.90 10.08 0.78
CA ALA A 233 4.36 11.06 -0.19
C ALA A 233 3.83 12.45 0.17
N ASP A 234 4.66 13.47 0.04
CA ASP A 234 4.28 14.87 0.22
C ASP A 234 3.64 15.46 -1.05
N LYS A 235 3.84 14.82 -2.19
CA LYS A 235 3.27 15.19 -3.49
C LYS A 235 2.69 13.97 -4.20
N VAL A 236 1.62 14.19 -4.96
CA VAL A 236 0.94 13.14 -5.71
C VAL A 236 0.89 13.53 -7.19
N PRO A 237 1.21 12.63 -8.15
CA PRO A 237 1.08 12.95 -9.56
C PRO A 237 -0.38 13.22 -9.91
N LEU A 238 -0.60 14.21 -10.77
CA LEU A 238 -1.93 14.59 -11.22
C LEU A 238 -2.64 13.40 -11.88
N PHE A 239 -1.98 12.75 -12.82
CA PHE A 239 -2.48 11.52 -13.44
C PHE A 239 -1.72 10.31 -12.92
N SER A 240 -2.33 9.14 -13.03
CA SER A 240 -1.65 7.87 -12.74
C SER A 240 -0.55 7.66 -13.79
N THR A 241 0.67 8.04 -13.46
CA THR A 241 1.84 7.96 -14.33
C THR A 241 2.94 7.19 -13.62
N ASN A 242 4.03 6.87 -14.35
CA ASN A 242 5.23 6.27 -13.77
C ASN A 242 6.10 7.28 -12.96
N THR A 243 5.71 8.54 -12.89
CA THR A 243 6.43 9.54 -12.11
C THR A 243 6.22 9.28 -10.63
N GLN A 244 7.31 9.02 -9.91
CA GLN A 244 7.29 8.70 -8.50
C GLN A 244 7.62 9.95 -7.67
N PRO A 245 6.94 10.16 -6.54
CA PRO A 245 7.37 11.16 -5.56
C PRO A 245 8.75 10.76 -5.00
N THR A 246 9.55 11.75 -4.69
CA THR A 246 10.90 11.59 -4.15
C THR A 246 10.99 11.88 -2.66
N GLU A 247 9.99 12.55 -2.11
CA GLU A 247 9.91 12.92 -0.70
C GLU A 247 8.71 12.26 -0.02
N PHE A 248 8.93 11.79 1.22
CA PHE A 248 7.97 11.01 2.01
C PHE A 248 7.86 11.58 3.41
N LYS A 249 7.50 12.87 3.50
CA LYS A 249 7.37 13.62 4.76
C LYS A 249 5.92 13.73 5.25
N GLY A 250 4.98 13.20 4.46
CA GLY A 250 3.56 13.25 4.81
C GLY A 250 3.30 12.51 6.12
N GLU A 251 2.61 13.17 7.03
CA GLU A 251 2.24 12.66 8.36
C GLU A 251 0.78 13.01 8.66
N TYR A 252 0.12 12.10 9.36
CA TYR A 252 -1.18 12.36 9.97
C TYR A 252 -1.09 12.09 11.46
N THR A 253 -1.58 13.04 12.27
CA THR A 253 -1.65 12.92 13.72
C THR A 253 -3.08 13.19 14.19
N HIS A 254 -3.59 12.31 15.05
CA HIS A 254 -4.88 12.42 15.71
C HIS A 254 -4.72 12.43 17.22
N SER A 255 -5.26 13.46 17.86
CA SER A 255 -5.30 13.57 19.33
C SER A 255 -6.69 13.18 19.81
N PHE A 256 -6.76 12.34 20.84
CA PHE A 256 -8.02 11.96 21.48
C PHE A 256 -8.44 12.91 22.62
N GLY A 257 -7.81 14.09 22.68
CA GLY A 257 -8.08 15.11 23.69
C GLY A 257 -7.56 14.74 25.08
N GLU A 258 -7.88 15.58 26.07
CA GLU A 258 -7.36 15.43 27.43
C GLU A 258 -7.85 14.16 28.13
N GLN A 259 -9.05 13.69 27.83
CA GLN A 259 -9.59 12.46 28.45
C GLN A 259 -9.07 11.19 27.78
N GLY A 260 -8.64 11.28 26.52
CA GLY A 260 -8.24 10.15 25.71
C GLY A 260 -9.43 9.26 25.30
N LEU A 261 -9.12 8.20 24.54
CA LEU A 261 -10.07 7.18 24.13
C LEU A 261 -9.78 5.86 24.84
N THR A 262 -10.69 5.41 25.69
CA THR A 262 -10.53 4.15 26.42
C THR A 262 -11.01 2.96 25.59
N LEU A 263 -10.14 1.99 25.41
CA LEU A 263 -10.38 0.74 24.67
C LEU A 263 -10.55 -0.43 25.62
N THR A 264 -11.62 -1.18 25.46
CA THR A 264 -11.87 -2.48 26.13
C THR A 264 -11.98 -3.62 25.13
N LYS A 265 -12.08 -3.31 23.83
CA LYS A 265 -12.23 -4.24 22.73
C LYS A 265 -11.70 -3.58 21.43
N PRO A 266 -11.49 -4.36 20.35
CA PRO A 266 -11.16 -3.79 19.05
C PRO A 266 -12.15 -2.71 18.62
N GLN A 267 -11.66 -1.55 18.24
CA GLN A 267 -12.49 -0.41 17.85
C GLN A 267 -11.80 0.40 16.75
N GLN A 268 -12.58 0.86 15.77
CA GLN A 268 -12.11 1.87 14.82
C GLN A 268 -11.95 3.20 15.57
N VAL A 269 -10.73 3.74 15.54
CA VAL A 269 -10.34 4.94 16.30
C VAL A 269 -10.15 6.16 15.43
N ALA A 270 -9.84 5.98 14.15
CA ALA A 270 -9.64 7.07 13.20
C ALA A 270 -10.02 6.66 11.78
N GLU A 271 -10.51 7.62 11.02
CA GLU A 271 -10.67 7.56 9.56
C GLU A 271 -10.21 8.89 9.00
N PHE A 272 -9.32 8.86 8.01
CA PHE A 272 -8.72 10.06 7.42
C PHE A 272 -8.17 9.76 6.02
N TYR A 273 -7.79 10.81 5.29
CA TYR A 273 -7.18 10.67 3.98
C TYR A 273 -5.65 10.81 4.07
N VAL A 274 -4.95 10.07 3.23
CA VAL A 274 -3.50 10.13 3.07
C VAL A 274 -3.15 10.29 1.60
N ASN A 275 -2.01 10.90 1.34
CA ASN A 275 -1.51 11.03 -0.03
C ASN A 275 -1.19 9.66 -0.60
N ALA A 276 -1.64 9.42 -1.82
CA ALA A 276 -1.29 8.19 -2.51
C ALA A 276 0.23 8.04 -2.59
N THR A 277 0.73 6.88 -2.16
CA THR A 277 2.16 6.59 -2.06
C THR A 277 2.43 5.28 -2.76
N GLN A 278 3.17 5.30 -3.86
CA GLN A 278 3.44 4.10 -4.65
C GLN A 278 4.60 3.27 -4.07
N ARG A 279 5.52 3.90 -3.33
CA ARG A 279 6.61 3.21 -2.66
C ARG A 279 7.17 4.07 -1.53
N CYS A 280 7.05 3.60 -0.31
CA CYS A 280 7.75 4.20 0.82
C CYS A 280 9.19 3.70 0.85
N THR A 281 10.16 4.62 0.85
CA THR A 281 11.60 4.28 0.83
C THR A 281 12.13 3.79 2.17
N GLN A 282 11.38 3.99 3.26
CA GLN A 282 11.76 3.64 4.63
C GLN A 282 11.36 2.21 5.03
N GLY A 283 10.96 1.36 4.09
CA GLY A 283 10.56 -0.01 4.37
C GLY A 283 9.13 -0.19 4.89
N GLY A 284 8.34 0.89 4.99
CA GLY A 284 6.96 0.92 5.44
C GLY A 284 6.60 2.26 6.10
N PHE A 285 5.33 2.40 6.50
CA PHE A 285 4.84 3.58 7.20
C PHE A 285 5.14 3.46 8.70
N GLN A 286 5.63 4.52 9.32
CA GLN A 286 5.88 4.55 10.75
C GLN A 286 4.58 4.87 11.49
N VAL A 287 4.20 4.01 12.40
CA VAL A 287 2.99 4.15 13.23
C VAL A 287 3.40 4.36 14.67
N LYS A 288 2.83 5.38 15.34
CA LYS A 288 3.01 5.66 16.76
C LYS A 288 1.66 5.76 17.44
N VAL A 289 1.55 5.12 18.59
CA VAL A 289 0.38 5.22 19.47
C VAL A 289 0.87 5.62 20.85
N GLN A 290 0.27 6.66 21.42
CA GLN A 290 0.52 7.05 22.80
C GLN A 290 -0.66 6.70 23.67
N THR A 291 -0.37 6.25 24.89
CA THR A 291 -1.37 5.87 25.87
C THR A 291 -1.12 6.60 27.18
N ARG A 292 -2.15 6.65 28.03
CA ARG A 292 -2.03 7.24 29.38
C ARG A 292 -1.42 6.29 30.40
N GLN A 293 -1.51 4.98 30.16
CA GLN A 293 -0.99 3.96 31.06
C GLN A 293 0.53 4.08 31.21
N PHE A 294 1.03 3.66 32.37
CA PHE A 294 2.46 3.64 32.69
C PHE A 294 3.18 4.97 32.47
N SER A 295 2.54 6.09 32.86
CA SER A 295 3.10 7.45 32.72
C SER A 295 3.30 7.92 31.27
N GLY A 296 2.50 7.39 30.35
CA GLY A 296 2.53 7.83 28.95
C GLY A 296 3.38 6.93 28.05
N MET A 297 3.03 5.67 27.93
CA MET A 297 3.74 4.75 27.01
C MET A 297 3.52 5.14 25.55
N THR A 298 4.61 5.06 24.81
CA THR A 298 4.61 5.16 23.35
C THR A 298 4.85 3.78 22.73
N TYR A 299 4.05 3.42 21.76
CA TYR A 299 4.20 2.24 20.93
C TYR A 299 4.61 2.67 19.55
N GLU A 300 5.62 2.05 18.99
CA GLU A 300 6.10 2.32 17.65
C GLU A 300 6.24 1.04 16.83
N ALA A 301 5.81 1.10 15.58
CA ALA A 301 6.01 0.01 14.64
C ALA A 301 6.07 0.55 13.20
N VAL A 302 6.58 -0.29 12.30
CA VAL A 302 6.63 -0.01 10.88
C VAL A 302 5.74 -1.03 10.18
N THR A 303 4.87 -0.54 9.27
CA THR A 303 4.00 -1.42 8.49
C THR A 303 4.80 -2.31 7.55
N SER A 304 4.28 -3.47 7.21
CA SER A 304 4.87 -4.33 6.18
C SER A 304 4.62 -3.80 4.77
N ARG A 305 3.55 -3.02 4.60
CA ARG A 305 3.22 -2.39 3.33
C ARG A 305 4.01 -1.11 3.12
N THR A 306 4.47 -0.93 1.88
CA THR A 306 5.26 0.22 1.44
C THR A 306 4.49 1.12 0.48
N GLU A 307 3.25 0.77 0.16
CA GLU A 307 2.42 1.48 -0.82
C GLU A 307 0.99 1.66 -0.35
N VAL A 308 0.42 2.79 -0.71
CA VAL A 308 -1.00 3.11 -0.57
C VAL A 308 -1.47 3.68 -1.91
N PRO A 309 -2.12 2.87 -2.75
CA PRO A 309 -2.58 3.30 -4.05
C PRO A 309 -3.63 4.42 -3.94
N ARG A 310 -3.65 5.31 -4.94
CA ARG A 310 -4.72 6.31 -5.06
C ARG A 310 -6.09 5.63 -5.18
N ASN A 311 -7.13 6.33 -4.81
CA ASN A 311 -8.51 5.86 -4.87
C ASN A 311 -8.73 4.51 -4.16
N SER A 312 -8.00 4.23 -3.07
CA SER A 312 -8.11 3.00 -2.30
C SER A 312 -8.55 3.23 -0.86
N ILE A 313 -9.06 2.18 -0.23
CA ILE A 313 -9.30 2.13 1.23
C ILE A 313 -8.24 1.22 1.84
N TYR A 314 -7.50 1.74 2.81
CA TYR A 314 -6.44 1.03 3.51
C TYR A 314 -6.86 0.75 4.96
N PRO A 315 -7.27 -0.48 5.29
CA PRO A 315 -7.53 -0.86 6.67
C PRO A 315 -6.22 -1.15 7.41
N LEU A 316 -5.98 -0.44 8.51
CA LEU A 316 -4.86 -0.64 9.40
C LEU A 316 -5.36 -1.12 10.77
N ASN A 317 -5.03 -2.35 11.14
CA ASN A 317 -5.35 -2.92 12.43
C ASN A 317 -4.11 -2.92 13.32
N VAL A 318 -4.16 -2.15 14.40
CA VAL A 318 -3.09 -2.03 15.38
C VAL A 318 -3.45 -2.84 16.62
N VAL A 319 -2.59 -3.76 17.01
CA VAL A 319 -2.73 -4.53 18.25
C VAL A 319 -1.67 -4.05 19.23
N LEU A 320 -2.11 -3.50 20.37
CA LEU A 320 -1.23 -3.00 21.41
C LEU A 320 -0.88 -4.12 22.39
N ASN A 321 0.40 -4.47 22.42
CA ASN A 321 0.93 -5.46 23.37
C ASN A 321 1.73 -4.76 24.46
N ASN A 322 1.18 -4.76 25.68
CA ASN A 322 1.77 -4.08 26.84
C ASN A 322 2.89 -4.88 27.49
N TYR A 323 2.99 -6.19 27.19
CA TYR A 323 3.83 -7.09 27.94
C TYR A 323 4.75 -7.89 27.03
N LYS A 324 5.91 -7.30 26.73
CA LYS A 324 6.92 -7.94 25.89
C LYS A 324 7.66 -9.01 26.68
N LEU A 325 7.57 -10.25 26.22
CA LEU A 325 8.34 -11.35 26.77
C LEU A 325 9.83 -11.22 26.41
N ASP A 326 10.71 -11.33 27.39
CA ASP A 326 12.14 -11.50 27.18
C ASP A 326 12.53 -12.97 27.39
N ILE A 327 13.14 -13.59 26.38
CA ILE A 327 13.56 -14.98 26.39
C ILE A 327 15.00 -15.12 25.90
N THR A 328 15.67 -16.17 26.41
CA THR A 328 16.88 -16.68 25.79
C THR A 328 16.62 -18.04 25.18
N ALA A 329 17.14 -18.24 23.97
CA ALA A 329 17.10 -19.52 23.30
C ALA A 329 18.53 -20.01 23.03
N GLU A 330 18.78 -21.26 23.32
CA GLU A 330 20.08 -21.90 23.12
C GLU A 330 19.90 -23.22 22.38
N ALA A 331 20.86 -23.56 21.55
CA ALA A 331 20.94 -24.83 20.87
C ALA A 331 22.29 -25.50 21.16
N TRP A 332 22.28 -26.80 21.42
CA TRP A 332 23.51 -27.56 21.64
C TRP A 332 23.90 -28.33 20.42
N ARG A 333 25.14 -28.10 19.96
CA ARG A 333 25.79 -28.85 18.89
C ARG A 333 27.05 -29.51 19.44
N ALA A 334 27.18 -30.81 19.29
CA ALA A 334 28.46 -31.48 19.57
C ALA A 334 29.40 -31.24 18.34
N PRO A 335 30.67 -30.84 18.55
CA PRO A 335 31.39 -30.58 19.82
C PRO A 335 31.35 -29.13 20.33
N ILE A 336 30.57 -28.24 19.70
CA ILE A 336 30.66 -26.79 19.92
C ILE A 336 30.05 -26.38 21.27
N GLY A 337 29.05 -27.11 21.76
CA GLY A 337 28.37 -26.78 23.03
C GLY A 337 27.11 -25.91 22.78
N ALA A 338 26.73 -25.09 23.78
CA ALA A 338 25.55 -24.23 23.73
C ALA A 338 25.80 -23.01 22.88
N GLU A 339 24.95 -22.78 21.90
CA GLU A 339 24.96 -21.59 21.04
C GLU A 339 23.69 -20.76 21.27
N PRO A 340 23.79 -19.45 21.55
CA PRO A 340 22.63 -18.59 21.64
C PRO A 340 21.93 -18.47 20.27
N ARG A 341 20.59 -18.48 20.31
CA ARG A 341 19.74 -18.31 19.13
C ARG A 341 18.92 -17.04 19.27
N PRO A 342 18.95 -16.15 18.27
CA PRO A 342 18.08 -14.99 18.25
C PRO A 342 16.62 -15.41 18.04
N TYR A 343 15.71 -14.64 18.60
CA TYR A 343 14.28 -14.73 18.29
C TYR A 343 13.80 -13.51 17.55
N GLN A 344 12.69 -13.66 16.85
CA GLN A 344 11.96 -12.59 16.16
C GLN A 344 10.53 -12.61 16.65
N VAL A 345 9.94 -11.44 16.86
CA VAL A 345 8.50 -11.33 17.08
C VAL A 345 7.84 -11.15 15.73
N THR A 346 6.92 -12.04 15.40
CA THR A 346 6.19 -12.03 14.13
C THR A 346 5.04 -11.02 14.20
N ALA A 347 4.44 -10.68 13.06
CA ALA A 347 3.34 -9.72 12.98
C ALA A 347 2.10 -10.13 13.80
N ASP A 348 1.90 -11.41 14.05
CA ASP A 348 0.84 -11.95 14.92
C ASP A 348 1.25 -12.05 16.40
N GLY A 349 2.40 -11.49 16.78
CA GLY A 349 2.90 -11.49 18.14
C GLY A 349 3.58 -12.80 18.59
N SER A 350 3.76 -13.77 17.71
CA SER A 350 4.44 -15.02 18.05
C SER A 350 5.96 -14.83 18.12
N TYR A 351 6.60 -15.52 19.05
CA TYR A 351 8.05 -15.55 19.23
C TYR A 351 8.66 -16.66 18.39
N LEU A 352 9.27 -16.31 17.27
CA LEU A 352 9.85 -17.25 16.32
C LEU A 352 11.35 -17.42 16.58
N ILE A 353 11.78 -18.65 16.87
CA ILE A 353 13.16 -19.05 17.10
C ILE A 353 13.58 -20.02 15.99
N LYS A 354 14.60 -19.65 15.21
CA LYS A 354 15.12 -20.52 14.13
C LYS A 354 16.24 -21.41 14.66
N MET A 355 16.08 -22.71 14.47
CA MET A 355 17.09 -23.72 14.82
C MET A 355 17.42 -24.59 13.61
N MET A 356 18.64 -25.07 13.54
CA MET A 356 19.03 -26.03 12.52
C MET A 356 18.59 -27.43 12.88
N ASP A 357 18.26 -28.27 11.92
CA ASP A 357 17.81 -29.63 12.12
C ASP A 357 18.91 -30.55 12.74
N VAL A 358 20.18 -30.20 12.52
CA VAL A 358 21.33 -30.85 13.15
C VAL A 358 21.45 -30.56 14.65
N THR A 359 20.63 -29.64 15.19
CA THR A 359 20.57 -29.34 16.60
C THR A 359 19.90 -30.49 17.33
N SER A 360 20.65 -31.20 18.14
CA SER A 360 20.11 -32.36 18.89
C SER A 360 19.39 -31.99 20.17
N LYS A 361 19.66 -30.81 20.74
CA LYS A 361 19.08 -30.35 22.00
C LYS A 361 18.87 -28.84 21.96
N PHE A 362 17.77 -28.37 22.54
CA PHE A 362 17.49 -26.92 22.72
C PHE A 362 17.07 -26.63 24.17
N ARG A 363 17.23 -25.36 24.55
CA ARG A 363 16.64 -24.79 25.78
C ARG A 363 16.11 -23.39 25.46
N ILE A 364 14.91 -23.08 25.99
CA ILE A 364 14.34 -21.75 25.96
C ILE A 364 14.00 -21.35 27.38
N THR A 365 14.57 -20.25 27.83
CA THR A 365 14.42 -19.74 29.19
C THR A 365 13.76 -18.35 29.15
N PRO A 366 12.54 -18.22 29.73
CA PRO A 366 11.97 -16.91 29.95
C PRO A 366 12.80 -16.15 30.99
N LYS A 367 13.12 -14.89 30.71
CA LYS A 367 13.83 -14.03 31.67
C LYS A 367 12.88 -13.14 32.46
N GLY A 368 11.77 -12.77 31.87
CA GLY A 368 10.80 -11.88 32.48
C GLY A 368 9.91 -11.20 31.47
N ILE A 369 9.08 -10.28 31.93
CA ILE A 369 8.20 -9.48 31.12
C ILE A 369 8.62 -8.03 31.22
N ASN A 370 8.85 -7.41 30.06
CA ASN A 370 9.22 -6.01 29.95
C ASN A 370 7.95 -5.17 29.83
N LEU A 371 7.79 -4.22 30.75
CA LEU A 371 6.71 -3.22 30.78
C LEU A 371 7.27 -1.84 30.40
N GLY A 372 7.95 -1.74 29.28
CA GLY A 372 8.65 -0.52 28.91
C GLY A 372 9.92 -0.31 29.73
N GLN A 373 9.89 0.63 30.70
CA GLN A 373 11.05 0.90 31.59
C GLN A 373 11.13 -0.04 32.81
N SER A 374 10.11 -0.83 33.05
CA SER A 374 10.03 -1.75 34.17
C SER A 374 10.12 -3.20 33.71
N PHE A 375 10.75 -4.05 34.52
CA PHE A 375 10.95 -5.46 34.22
C PHE A 375 10.42 -6.32 35.37
N MET A 376 9.49 -7.25 35.05
CA MET A 376 8.98 -8.21 36.01
C MET A 376 9.78 -9.50 35.97
N GLN A 377 10.33 -9.89 37.10
CA GLN A 377 11.12 -11.12 37.23
C GLN A 377 10.37 -12.27 37.93
N ASP A 378 9.50 -11.98 38.89
CA ASP A 378 8.79 -12.98 39.70
C ASP A 378 7.55 -13.54 39.00
N VAL A 379 7.73 -13.96 37.77
CA VAL A 379 6.67 -14.53 36.95
C VAL A 379 6.71 -16.05 37.05
N LYS A 380 5.55 -16.68 37.28
CA LYS A 380 5.40 -18.12 37.18
C LYS A 380 5.17 -18.50 35.74
N TRP A 381 6.01 -19.40 35.25
CA TRP A 381 6.01 -19.86 33.88
C TRP A 381 5.46 -21.27 33.78
N GLN A 382 4.66 -21.54 32.73
CA GLN A 382 4.15 -22.85 32.41
C GLN A 382 4.13 -23.06 30.90
N TRP A 383 4.78 -24.12 30.46
CA TRP A 383 4.85 -24.46 29.06
C TRP A 383 3.82 -25.49 28.66
N LYS A 384 3.26 -25.36 27.48
CA LYS A 384 2.38 -26.33 26.87
C LYS A 384 2.77 -26.51 25.40
N TYR A 385 3.04 -27.72 25.00
CA TYR A 385 3.20 -28.05 23.60
C TYR A 385 1.83 -28.14 22.92
N GLU A 386 1.69 -27.63 21.71
CA GLU A 386 0.44 -27.67 20.98
C GLU A 386 0.50 -28.63 19.79
N LYS A 387 1.41 -28.39 18.85
CA LYS A 387 1.47 -29.13 17.58
C LYS A 387 2.79 -28.94 16.83
N CYS A 388 3.00 -29.77 15.81
CA CYS A 388 4.01 -29.59 14.79
C CYS A 388 3.32 -29.30 13.44
N THR A 389 3.78 -28.27 12.70
CA THR A 389 3.32 -27.98 11.34
C THR A 389 4.50 -27.99 10.37
N VAL A 390 4.26 -28.29 9.10
CA VAL A 390 5.27 -28.27 8.04
C VAL A 390 5.16 -26.98 7.24
N GLU A 391 6.29 -26.36 6.94
CA GLU A 391 6.30 -25.14 6.14
C GLU A 391 5.78 -25.44 4.72
N GLY A 392 4.83 -24.62 4.23
CA GLY A 392 4.17 -24.80 2.93
C GLY A 392 2.95 -25.73 2.95
N ASP A 393 2.66 -26.40 4.06
CA ASP A 393 1.41 -27.15 4.22
C ASP A 393 0.31 -26.22 4.71
N ALA A 394 -0.56 -25.78 3.78
CA ALA A 394 -1.68 -24.89 4.07
C ALA A 394 -2.77 -25.53 4.94
N SER A 395 -2.73 -26.85 5.16
CA SER A 395 -3.74 -27.55 5.96
C SER A 395 -3.65 -27.21 7.45
N GLY A 396 -2.46 -26.78 7.94
CA GLY A 396 -2.20 -26.49 9.35
C GLY A 396 -2.41 -27.69 10.29
N ILE A 397 -2.51 -28.92 9.72
CA ILE A 397 -2.73 -30.16 10.45
C ILE A 397 -1.52 -30.47 11.33
N ASP A 398 -1.77 -30.99 12.53
CA ASP A 398 -0.73 -31.45 13.42
C ASP A 398 0.03 -32.65 12.82
N LYS A 399 1.35 -32.53 12.74
CA LYS A 399 2.27 -33.54 12.23
C LYS A 399 3.19 -34.10 13.34
N THR A 400 2.80 -33.96 14.59
CA THR A 400 3.61 -34.42 15.74
C THR A 400 3.92 -35.92 15.68
N GLU A 401 3.02 -36.75 15.16
CA GLU A 401 3.27 -38.18 14.99
C GLU A 401 4.38 -38.47 13.97
N THR A 402 4.44 -37.66 12.90
CA THR A 402 5.46 -37.81 11.85
C THR A 402 6.80 -37.18 12.27
N TYR A 403 6.74 -36.09 13.01
CA TYR A 403 7.89 -35.31 13.47
C TYR A 403 7.86 -35.16 15.00
N PRO A 404 8.14 -36.21 15.75
CA PRO A 404 8.05 -36.18 17.21
C PRO A 404 9.10 -35.25 17.81
N ILE A 405 8.76 -34.67 18.96
CA ILE A 405 9.62 -33.85 19.79
C ILE A 405 9.66 -34.45 21.21
N GLU A 406 10.86 -34.61 21.74
CA GLU A 406 11.05 -34.87 23.15
C GLU A 406 11.20 -33.54 23.88
N TRP A 407 10.39 -33.27 24.87
CA TRP A 407 10.48 -32.02 25.62
C TRP A 407 10.09 -32.20 27.07
N ASN A 408 10.61 -31.33 27.92
CA ASN A 408 10.23 -31.23 29.32
C ASN A 408 10.34 -29.77 29.80
N GLU A 409 9.58 -29.46 30.83
CA GLU A 409 9.69 -28.21 31.56
C GLU A 409 10.56 -28.41 32.79
N LYS A 410 11.52 -27.48 32.97
CA LYS A 410 12.42 -27.48 34.11
C LYS A 410 12.66 -26.05 34.59
N SER A 411 12.22 -25.78 35.82
CA SER A 411 12.40 -24.44 36.44
C SER A 411 11.90 -23.28 35.55
N GLY A 412 10.74 -23.46 34.93
CA GLY A 412 10.15 -22.46 34.03
C GLY A 412 10.77 -22.41 32.62
N SER A 413 11.89 -23.09 32.37
CA SER A 413 12.46 -23.24 31.02
C SER A 413 11.90 -24.48 30.34
N VAL A 414 11.80 -24.45 29.02
CA VAL A 414 11.57 -25.66 28.23
C VAL A 414 12.88 -26.15 27.64
N GLU A 415 13.13 -27.43 27.86
CA GLU A 415 14.26 -28.15 27.25
C GLU A 415 13.68 -29.24 26.34
N GLY A 416 14.36 -29.51 25.24
CA GLY A 416 13.89 -30.54 24.35
C GLY A 416 14.92 -30.99 23.33
N ARG A 417 14.49 -31.99 22.57
CA ARG A 417 15.25 -32.57 21.48
C ARG A 417 14.30 -32.90 20.34
N PHE A 418 14.70 -32.57 19.13
CA PHE A 418 13.97 -32.99 17.92
C PHE A 418 14.88 -33.83 17.03
N GLY A 419 14.30 -34.82 16.38
CA GLY A 419 15.00 -35.70 15.45
C GLY A 419 15.51 -34.95 14.24
N ALA A 420 16.63 -35.40 13.67
CA ALA A 420 17.11 -34.89 12.40
C ALA A 420 16.11 -35.27 11.28
N ASN A 421 15.71 -34.29 10.50
CA ASN A 421 14.83 -34.46 9.35
C ASN A 421 15.02 -33.31 8.38
N GLU A 422 14.99 -33.57 7.08
CA GLU A 422 15.22 -32.58 6.04
C GLU A 422 14.04 -31.60 5.85
N THR A 423 12.88 -31.90 6.42
CA THR A 423 11.68 -31.09 6.25
C THR A 423 11.69 -29.90 7.19
N LYS A 424 11.51 -28.69 6.63
CA LYS A 424 11.27 -27.49 7.44
C LYS A 424 9.96 -27.61 8.19
N ARG A 425 10.00 -27.44 9.49
CA ARG A 425 8.87 -27.63 10.38
C ARG A 425 8.87 -26.65 11.53
N ASN A 426 7.68 -26.39 12.06
CA ASN A 426 7.45 -25.47 13.16
C ASN A 426 6.83 -26.25 14.34
N TYR A 427 7.48 -26.20 15.49
CA TYR A 427 6.96 -26.72 16.74
C TYR A 427 6.34 -25.56 17.52
N HIS A 428 5.05 -25.66 17.79
CA HIS A 428 4.27 -24.63 18.46
C HIS A 428 4.14 -24.90 19.93
N PHE A 429 4.56 -23.94 20.74
CA PHE A 429 4.41 -23.96 22.19
C PHE A 429 3.59 -22.77 22.66
N LEU A 430 2.82 -22.97 23.71
CA LEU A 430 2.24 -21.90 24.50
C LEU A 430 3.05 -21.75 25.78
N LEU A 431 3.46 -20.52 26.08
CA LEU A 431 4.09 -20.17 27.34
C LEU A 431 3.10 -19.32 28.14
N ASN A 432 2.55 -19.89 29.18
CA ASN A 432 1.69 -19.17 30.11
C ASN A 432 2.53 -18.49 31.18
N ALA A 433 2.32 -17.20 31.37
CA ALA A 433 2.98 -16.33 32.33
C ALA A 433 1.94 -15.85 33.36
N GLN A 434 2.14 -16.19 34.61
CA GLN A 434 1.30 -15.74 35.71
C GLN A 434 2.11 -14.92 36.69
N TRP A 435 1.59 -13.77 37.05
CA TRP A 435 2.16 -12.91 38.08
C TRP A 435 1.05 -12.35 38.93
N GLN A 436 1.29 -12.28 40.23
CA GLN A 436 0.36 -11.71 41.19
C GLN A 436 1.14 -11.05 42.33
N TYR A 437 0.76 -9.80 42.60
CA TYR A 437 1.27 -9.06 43.73
C TYR A 437 0.10 -8.25 44.35
N GLU A 438 -0.24 -8.53 45.61
CA GLU A 438 -1.41 -7.97 46.30
C GLU A 438 -2.71 -8.17 45.49
N ASP A 439 -3.40 -7.09 45.14
CA ASP A 439 -4.63 -7.04 44.36
C ASP A 439 -4.40 -6.95 42.83
N ARG A 440 -3.12 -6.93 42.42
CA ARG A 440 -2.71 -6.82 41.01
C ARG A 440 -2.20 -8.15 40.51
N GLY A 441 -2.56 -8.49 39.31
CA GLY A 441 -2.06 -9.70 38.70
C GLY A 441 -2.39 -9.76 37.20
N PHE A 442 -1.65 -10.59 36.50
CA PHE A 442 -1.99 -10.95 35.13
C PHE A 442 -1.76 -12.44 34.88
N ASN A 443 -2.44 -12.93 33.86
CA ASN A 443 -2.26 -14.25 33.32
C ASN A 443 -2.23 -14.12 31.80
N ARG A 444 -1.08 -14.41 31.18
CA ARG A 444 -0.87 -14.21 29.74
C ARG A 444 -0.26 -15.42 29.09
N THR A 445 -0.68 -15.66 27.85
CA THR A 445 -0.18 -16.78 27.07
C THR A 445 0.56 -16.25 25.84
N TYR A 446 1.82 -16.60 25.72
CA TYR A 446 2.66 -16.27 24.56
C TYR A 446 2.77 -17.47 23.64
N LYS A 447 2.73 -17.23 22.34
CA LYS A 447 3.02 -18.23 21.33
C LYS A 447 4.52 -18.23 21.05
N VAL A 448 5.16 -19.37 21.24
CA VAL A 448 6.58 -19.57 20.95
C VAL A 448 6.71 -20.65 19.89
N ILE A 449 7.32 -20.31 18.78
CA ILE A 449 7.48 -21.21 17.63
C ILE A 449 8.95 -21.51 17.44
N ILE A 450 9.31 -22.79 17.51
CA ILE A 450 10.64 -23.26 17.12
C ILE A 450 10.57 -23.72 15.68
N GLN A 451 11.14 -22.94 14.78
CA GLN A 451 11.26 -23.30 13.38
C GLN A 451 12.57 -24.05 13.16
N VAL A 452 12.45 -25.32 12.83
CA VAL A 452 13.60 -26.12 12.41
C VAL A 452 13.81 -25.91 10.92
N VAL A 453 14.95 -25.35 10.57
CA VAL A 453 15.33 -25.05 9.18
C VAL A 453 16.51 -25.94 8.78
N GLN A 454 16.44 -26.50 7.59
CA GLN A 454 17.59 -27.20 7.01
C GLN A 454 18.54 -26.17 6.40
N ASP A 455 19.77 -26.13 6.88
CA ASP A 455 20.80 -25.24 6.39
C ASP A 455 21.70 -25.98 5.37
N TYR A 456 21.08 -26.42 4.29
CA TYR A 456 21.80 -27.06 3.19
C TYR A 456 21.44 -26.39 1.86
N MET A 457 21.86 -25.14 1.71
CA MET A 457 22.13 -24.57 0.38
C MET A 457 22.89 -23.25 0.52
N PRO A 458 24.10 -23.15 -0.02
CA PRO A 458 24.68 -21.83 -0.29
C PRO A 458 23.92 -21.19 -1.43
N PHE A 459 23.34 -20.02 -1.15
CA PHE A 459 23.00 -18.97 -2.08
C PHE A 459 22.64 -19.37 -3.53
N LEU A 460 21.41 -19.83 -3.75
CA LEU A 460 20.74 -19.62 -5.02
C LEU A 460 19.67 -18.54 -4.80
N PRO A 461 19.68 -17.45 -5.60
CA PRO A 461 18.63 -16.46 -5.54
C PRO A 461 17.29 -17.12 -5.89
N GLN A 462 16.37 -17.09 -4.95
CA GLN A 462 14.99 -17.54 -5.19
C GLN A 462 14.40 -16.67 -6.29
N PRO A 463 13.75 -17.24 -7.31
CA PRO A 463 13.01 -16.46 -8.27
C PRO A 463 11.89 -15.74 -7.54
N THR A 464 11.90 -14.42 -7.64
CA THR A 464 10.82 -13.56 -7.17
C THR A 464 9.56 -13.83 -7.97
N THR A 465 8.77 -14.78 -7.57
CA THR A 465 7.37 -14.85 -7.99
C THR A 465 6.63 -13.74 -7.27
N ALA A 466 6.27 -12.72 -8.04
CA ALA A 466 5.36 -11.68 -7.59
C ALA A 466 4.07 -12.33 -7.10
N LYS A 467 3.92 -12.48 -5.77
CA LYS A 467 2.65 -12.85 -5.18
C LYS A 467 1.75 -11.61 -5.26
N GLN A 468 0.70 -11.71 -6.03
CA GLN A 468 -0.43 -10.80 -5.99
C GLN A 468 -0.94 -10.73 -4.54
N SER A 469 -0.78 -9.57 -3.94
CA SER A 469 -1.25 -9.29 -2.58
C SER A 469 -2.75 -9.09 -2.62
N LEU A 470 -3.51 -10.05 -2.12
CA LEU A 470 -4.88 -9.82 -1.67
C LEU A 470 -4.86 -8.69 -0.64
N CYS A 471 -5.76 -7.71 -0.77
CA CYS A 471 -5.97 -6.67 0.23
C CYS A 471 -6.62 -7.25 1.49
N LEU A 472 -5.89 -8.07 2.21
CA LEU A 472 -6.25 -8.41 3.58
C LEU A 472 -5.92 -7.21 4.49
N PRO A 473 -6.71 -6.94 5.52
CA PRO A 473 -6.37 -5.92 6.50
C PRO A 473 -5.00 -6.23 7.09
N GLU A 474 -4.15 -5.21 7.16
CA GLU A 474 -2.86 -5.35 7.83
C GLU A 474 -3.08 -5.38 9.34
N VAL A 475 -2.53 -6.38 10.01
CA VAL A 475 -2.50 -6.47 11.48
C VAL A 475 -1.09 -6.09 11.93
N LEU A 476 -0.99 -5.01 12.67
CA LEU A 476 0.25 -4.51 13.23
C LEU A 476 0.24 -4.70 14.74
N THR A 477 1.09 -5.58 15.24
CA THR A 477 1.28 -5.76 16.69
C THR A 477 2.38 -4.84 17.16
N MET A 478 2.06 -3.95 18.09
CA MET A 478 2.97 -2.95 18.63
C MET A 478 3.34 -3.31 20.07
N PHE A 479 4.63 -3.17 20.39
CA PHE A 479 5.17 -3.37 21.73
C PHE A 479 5.58 -2.03 22.33
N ALA A 480 5.46 -1.90 23.63
CA ALA A 480 5.99 -0.74 24.35
C ALA A 480 7.50 -0.67 24.19
N GLN A 481 8.02 0.53 23.99
CA GLN A 481 9.45 0.83 23.96
C GLN A 481 9.93 1.29 25.33
#